data_87a6ccb5041c12d979200f16490c4c6a
#
_entry.id   87a6ccb5041c12d979200f16490c4c6a
#
_cell.length_a   1.000
_cell.length_b   1.000
_cell.length_c   1.000
_cell.angle_alpha   90.00
_cell.angle_beta   90.00
_cell.angle_gamma   90.00
#
_symmetry.space_group_name_H-M   'P 1'
#
loop_
_entity.id
_entity.type
_entity.pdbx_description
1 polymer ?
#
loop_
_entity_poly.entity_id
_entity_poly.type
_entity_poly.pdbx_seq_one_letter_code
_entity_poly.pdbx_strand_id
1 'polypeptide(L)'
;MGQEKTDLRVIRTRKAIREAFCSMIMEMDYSDITIKELTRRAMINRNTFYLHYESMDALLRELQEEIAGEFIEKQVSYTKMADIRRMIRVFFEYMATQSPLQDRLLCSGSYRFFYDRVNQQVMGHRKLMNRGAFGLDEASENIIFAYYGSITAVLYRQWVADGKKLSLEEVIQLATKLICEGMSSVVKY
;
A
#
# COMPACT_ATOMS: atom_id res chain seq x y z
N MET A 1 9.56 -38.34 -4.10
CA MET A 1 10.35 -37.88 -2.92
C MET A 1 11.37 -36.77 -3.21
N GLY A 2 11.95 -36.63 -4.39
CA GLY A 2 12.90 -35.56 -4.71
C GLY A 2 12.28 -34.18 -4.94
N GLN A 3 11.15 -34.13 -5.60
CA GLN A 3 10.47 -32.88 -5.98
C GLN A 3 9.90 -32.13 -4.77
N GLU A 4 9.33 -32.84 -3.80
CA GLU A 4 8.78 -32.28 -2.56
C GLU A 4 9.85 -31.66 -1.64
N LYS A 5 11.06 -32.26 -1.57
CA LYS A 5 12.20 -31.72 -0.81
C LYS A 5 12.80 -30.46 -1.46
N THR A 6 12.80 -30.42 -2.80
CA THR A 6 13.27 -29.25 -3.57
C THR A 6 12.32 -28.08 -3.35
N ASP A 7 11.03 -28.32 -3.35
CA ASP A 7 9.98 -27.31 -3.13
C ASP A 7 10.07 -26.69 -1.73
N LEU A 8 10.21 -27.49 -0.70
CA LEU A 8 10.39 -27.02 0.69
C LEU A 8 11.66 -26.19 0.89
N ARG A 9 12.76 -26.52 0.21
CA ARG A 9 13.99 -25.74 0.27
C ARG A 9 13.82 -24.37 -0.39
N VAL A 10 13.18 -24.34 -1.55
CA VAL A 10 12.87 -23.09 -2.27
C VAL A 10 12.01 -22.18 -1.40
N ILE A 11 10.94 -22.70 -0.82
CA ILE A 11 10.03 -21.96 0.06
C ILE A 11 10.79 -21.39 1.27
N ARG A 12 11.62 -22.18 1.94
CA ARG A 12 12.40 -21.73 3.09
C ARG A 12 13.39 -20.63 2.72
N THR A 13 14.06 -20.77 1.58
CA THR A 13 15.03 -19.78 1.11
C THR A 13 14.33 -18.46 0.75
N ARG A 14 13.22 -18.50 0.02
CA ARG A 14 12.43 -17.28 -0.29
C ARG A 14 11.94 -16.61 0.98
N LYS A 15 11.46 -17.38 1.97
CA LYS A 15 11.05 -16.85 3.26
C LYS A 15 12.19 -16.14 3.99
N ALA A 16 13.38 -16.75 4.06
CA ALA A 16 14.56 -16.15 4.70
C ALA A 16 15.00 -14.85 4.00
N ILE A 17 15.01 -14.83 2.66
CA ILE A 17 15.31 -13.62 1.88
C ILE A 17 14.30 -12.51 2.22
N ARG A 18 13.01 -12.84 2.24
CA ARG A 18 11.93 -11.90 2.49
C ARG A 18 11.97 -11.34 3.93
N GLU A 19 12.18 -12.20 4.93
CA GLU A 19 12.30 -11.78 6.33
C GLU A 19 13.50 -10.84 6.53
N ALA A 20 14.65 -11.16 5.94
CA ALA A 20 15.82 -10.30 5.98
C ALA A 20 15.56 -8.94 5.30
N PHE A 21 14.89 -8.94 4.15
CA PHE A 21 14.53 -7.72 3.43
C PHE A 21 13.57 -6.84 4.23
N CYS A 22 12.51 -7.43 4.78
CA CYS A 22 11.55 -6.71 5.63
C CYS A 22 12.23 -6.11 6.88
N SER A 23 13.15 -6.85 7.52
CA SER A 23 13.95 -6.32 8.63
C SER A 23 14.79 -5.12 8.20
N MET A 24 15.44 -5.18 7.04
CA MET A 24 16.24 -4.06 6.51
C MET A 24 15.38 -2.84 6.19
N ILE A 25 14.19 -3.02 5.61
CA ILE A 25 13.24 -1.93 5.37
C ILE A 25 12.89 -1.20 6.67
N MET A 26 12.78 -1.91 7.79
CA MET A 26 12.48 -1.30 9.09
C MET A 26 13.63 -0.45 9.65
N GLU A 27 14.86 -0.72 9.25
CA GLU A 27 16.06 -0.12 9.81
C GLU A 27 16.64 1.02 8.95
N MET A 28 16.52 0.95 7.63
CA MET A 28 17.23 1.82 6.69
C MET A 28 16.37 2.22 5.48
N ASP A 29 16.85 3.17 4.71
CA ASP A 29 16.23 3.57 3.46
C ASP A 29 16.57 2.59 2.32
N TYR A 30 15.70 2.52 1.31
CA TYR A 30 15.87 1.55 0.21
C TYR A 30 17.22 1.67 -0.51
N SER A 31 17.72 2.90 -0.68
CA SER A 31 19.02 3.19 -1.29
C SER A 31 20.21 2.55 -0.57
N ASP A 32 20.07 2.28 0.73
CA ASP A 32 21.12 1.73 1.58
C ASP A 32 21.06 0.20 1.67
N ILE A 33 19.96 -0.39 1.18
CA ILE A 33 19.77 -1.84 1.15
C ILE A 33 20.65 -2.44 0.04
N THR A 34 21.57 -3.32 0.42
CA THR A 34 22.46 -4.01 -0.53
C THR A 34 22.22 -5.51 -0.55
N ILE A 35 22.40 -6.14 -1.72
CA ILE A 35 22.34 -7.61 -1.85
C ILE A 35 23.36 -8.29 -0.95
N LYS A 36 24.53 -7.70 -0.74
CA LYS A 36 25.55 -8.22 0.17
C LYS A 36 25.03 -8.36 1.60
N GLU A 37 24.44 -7.30 2.12
CA GLU A 37 23.90 -7.29 3.48
C GLU A 37 22.65 -8.17 3.59
N LEU A 38 21.76 -8.13 2.60
CA LEU A 38 20.59 -8.99 2.54
C LEU A 38 20.95 -10.48 2.60
N THR A 39 21.90 -10.92 1.77
CA THR A 39 22.31 -12.32 1.72
C THR A 39 23.02 -12.76 3.01
N ARG A 40 23.79 -11.85 3.64
CA ARG A 40 24.38 -12.08 4.95
C ARG A 40 23.30 -12.32 6.02
N ARG A 41 22.28 -11.47 6.08
CA ARG A 41 21.16 -11.62 7.04
C ARG A 41 20.30 -12.85 6.76
N ALA A 42 20.04 -13.15 5.51
CA ALA A 42 19.30 -14.35 5.11
C ALA A 42 20.12 -15.65 5.23
N MET A 43 21.40 -15.57 5.62
CA MET A 43 22.33 -16.70 5.72
C MET A 43 22.43 -17.53 4.43
N ILE A 44 22.45 -16.86 3.28
CA ILE A 44 22.63 -17.47 1.95
C ILE A 44 23.80 -16.83 1.21
N ASN A 45 24.28 -17.49 0.15
CA ASN A 45 25.23 -16.84 -0.75
C ASN A 45 24.50 -16.00 -1.83
N ARG A 46 25.28 -15.10 -2.49
CA ARG A 46 24.76 -14.21 -3.52
C ARG A 46 24.16 -14.95 -4.72
N ASN A 47 24.75 -16.08 -5.12
CA ASN A 47 24.23 -16.88 -6.22
C ASN A 47 22.86 -17.47 -5.87
N THR A 48 22.67 -17.90 -4.62
CA THR A 48 21.36 -18.37 -4.13
C THR A 48 20.30 -17.28 -4.22
N PHE A 49 20.64 -16.01 -3.92
CA PHE A 49 19.70 -14.90 -4.11
C PHE A 49 19.25 -14.81 -5.58
N TYR A 50 20.19 -14.81 -6.53
CA TYR A 50 19.88 -14.70 -7.95
C TYR A 50 19.14 -15.90 -8.56
N LEU A 51 19.13 -17.04 -7.89
CA LEU A 51 18.24 -18.17 -8.27
C LEU A 51 16.76 -17.89 -7.96
N HIS A 52 16.47 -16.95 -7.05
CA HIS A 52 15.11 -16.63 -6.61
C HIS A 52 14.62 -15.27 -7.09
N TYR A 53 15.50 -14.30 -7.24
CA TYR A 53 15.20 -12.91 -7.61
C TYR A 53 16.24 -12.35 -8.55
N GLU A 54 15.79 -11.81 -9.67
CA GLU A 54 16.69 -11.17 -10.67
C GLU A 54 17.38 -9.93 -10.11
N SER A 55 16.75 -9.23 -9.20
CA SER A 55 17.24 -8.00 -8.58
C SER A 55 16.55 -7.71 -7.24
N MET A 56 17.07 -6.73 -6.51
CA MET A 56 16.39 -6.18 -5.33
C MET A 56 15.02 -5.57 -5.68
N ASP A 57 14.94 -4.92 -6.84
CA ASP A 57 13.69 -4.34 -7.34
C ASP A 57 12.63 -5.40 -7.67
N ALA A 58 13.03 -6.61 -8.09
CA ALA A 58 12.11 -7.72 -8.29
C ALA A 58 11.51 -8.20 -6.96
N LEU A 59 12.32 -8.30 -5.91
CA LEU A 59 11.84 -8.62 -4.56
C LEU A 59 10.91 -7.54 -4.01
N LEU A 60 11.26 -6.26 -4.20
CA LEU A 60 10.40 -5.15 -3.79
C LEU A 60 9.08 -5.13 -4.55
N ARG A 61 9.11 -5.44 -5.84
CA ARG A 61 7.91 -5.53 -6.69
C ARG A 61 6.94 -6.60 -6.20
N GLU A 62 7.44 -7.78 -5.84
CA GLU A 62 6.63 -8.85 -5.24
C GLU A 62 5.88 -8.34 -3.99
N LEU A 63 6.57 -7.61 -3.12
CA LEU A 63 5.97 -7.01 -1.93
C LEU A 63 4.91 -5.93 -2.28
N GLN A 64 5.15 -5.14 -3.33
CA GLN A 64 4.19 -4.15 -3.83
C GLN A 64 2.91 -4.82 -4.36
N GLU A 65 3.07 -5.88 -5.16
CA GLU A 65 1.96 -6.64 -5.74
C GLU A 65 1.11 -7.31 -4.66
N GLU A 66 1.74 -7.84 -3.61
CA GLU A 66 1.04 -8.44 -2.47
C GLU A 66 0.21 -7.40 -1.71
N ILE A 67 0.83 -6.27 -1.32
CA ILE A 67 0.12 -5.21 -0.59
C ILE A 67 -1.01 -4.62 -1.44
N ALA A 68 -0.78 -4.41 -2.74
CA ALA A 68 -1.82 -3.93 -3.65
C ALA A 68 -2.95 -4.95 -3.79
N GLY A 69 -2.64 -6.24 -3.94
CA GLY A 69 -3.59 -7.34 -4.03
C GLY A 69 -4.48 -7.45 -2.80
N GLU A 70 -3.88 -7.46 -1.60
CA GLU A 70 -4.62 -7.49 -0.33
C GLU A 70 -5.58 -6.30 -0.21
N PHE A 71 -5.15 -5.12 -0.64
CA PHE A 71 -6.00 -3.94 -0.59
C PHE A 71 -7.14 -4.01 -1.62
N ILE A 72 -6.87 -4.50 -2.83
CA ILE A 72 -7.86 -4.69 -3.89
C ILE A 72 -8.93 -5.69 -3.47
N GLU A 73 -8.54 -6.82 -2.89
CA GLU A 73 -9.47 -7.88 -2.42
C GLU A 73 -10.44 -7.38 -1.35
N LYS A 74 -10.00 -6.46 -0.48
CA LYS A 74 -10.84 -5.88 0.57
C LYS A 74 -11.76 -4.76 0.06
N GLN A 75 -11.58 -4.32 -1.19
CA GLN A 75 -12.44 -3.30 -1.77
C GLN A 75 -13.73 -3.90 -2.31
N VAL A 76 -14.84 -3.42 -1.78
CA VAL A 76 -16.18 -3.71 -2.30
C VAL A 76 -16.40 -2.94 -3.60
N SER A 77 -17.00 -3.56 -4.60
CA SER A 77 -17.46 -2.86 -5.83
C SER A 77 -18.45 -1.75 -5.47
N TYR A 78 -18.21 -0.56 -5.99
CA TYR A 78 -19.00 0.62 -5.70
C TYR A 78 -19.68 1.11 -6.96
N THR A 79 -20.99 1.37 -6.88
CA THR A 79 -21.80 1.76 -8.03
C THR A 79 -22.49 3.10 -7.88
N LYS A 80 -22.35 3.79 -6.73
CA LYS A 80 -23.07 5.06 -6.46
C LYS A 80 -22.23 6.01 -5.60
N MET A 81 -22.50 7.31 -5.75
CA MET A 81 -21.90 8.39 -4.96
C MET A 81 -22.09 8.23 -3.42
N ALA A 82 -23.19 7.58 -2.99
CA ALA A 82 -23.41 7.21 -1.58
C ALA A 82 -22.29 6.29 -1.02
N ASP A 83 -21.57 5.60 -1.90
CA ASP A 83 -20.52 4.66 -1.52
C ASP A 83 -19.18 5.34 -1.18
N ILE A 84 -18.97 6.63 -1.54
CA ILE A 84 -17.71 7.34 -1.22
C ILE A 84 -17.46 7.36 0.30
N ARG A 85 -18.49 7.63 1.11
CA ARG A 85 -18.38 7.62 2.58
C ARG A 85 -17.95 6.24 3.10
N ARG A 86 -18.52 5.19 2.53
CA ARG A 86 -18.16 3.81 2.85
C ARG A 86 -16.74 3.48 2.39
N MET A 87 -16.33 3.97 1.21
CA MET A 87 -14.97 3.79 0.70
C MET A 87 -13.93 4.42 1.62
N ILE A 88 -14.19 5.62 2.13
CA ILE A 88 -13.32 6.31 3.08
C ILE A 88 -13.18 5.46 4.35
N ARG A 89 -14.29 4.98 4.91
CA ARG A 89 -14.29 4.12 6.09
C ARG A 89 -13.48 2.85 5.86
N VAL A 90 -13.77 2.09 4.81
CA VAL A 90 -13.05 0.84 4.46
C VAL A 90 -11.55 1.10 4.27
N PHE A 91 -11.18 2.21 3.64
CA PHE A 91 -9.77 2.59 3.50
C PHE A 91 -9.11 2.78 4.86
N PHE A 92 -9.66 3.62 5.73
CA PHE A 92 -9.05 3.90 7.04
C PHE A 92 -9.06 2.67 7.95
N GLU A 93 -10.16 1.89 7.98
CA GLU A 93 -10.24 0.65 8.75
C GLU A 93 -9.18 -0.36 8.29
N TYR A 94 -9.01 -0.55 6.98
CA TYR A 94 -7.96 -1.42 6.44
C TYR A 94 -6.58 -0.88 6.79
N MET A 95 -6.32 0.39 6.55
CA MET A 95 -5.03 1.00 6.82
C MET A 95 -4.68 1.00 8.32
N ALA A 96 -5.67 1.10 9.20
CA ALA A 96 -5.45 1.02 10.64
C ALA A 96 -4.98 -0.37 11.12
N THR A 97 -5.24 -1.43 10.34
CA THR A 97 -4.79 -2.80 10.64
C THR A 97 -3.40 -3.12 10.08
N GLN A 98 -2.76 -2.16 9.39
CA GLN A 98 -1.47 -2.41 8.78
C GLN A 98 -0.36 -2.61 9.82
N SER A 99 0.61 -3.44 9.46
CA SER A 99 1.81 -3.66 10.26
C SER A 99 2.72 -2.42 10.23
N PRO A 100 3.63 -2.26 11.21
CA PRO A 100 4.64 -1.20 11.18
C PRO A 100 5.48 -1.18 9.89
N LEU A 101 5.72 -2.34 9.29
CA LEU A 101 6.40 -2.46 8.00
C LEU A 101 5.60 -1.80 6.87
N GLN A 102 4.31 -2.08 6.80
CA GLN A 102 3.43 -1.49 5.80
C GLN A 102 3.26 0.02 6.03
N ASP A 103 3.11 0.46 7.28
CA ASP A 103 3.09 1.89 7.62
C ASP A 103 4.38 2.59 7.14
N ARG A 104 5.56 1.98 7.36
CA ARG A 104 6.83 2.53 6.88
C ARG A 104 6.90 2.61 5.35
N LEU A 105 6.50 1.55 4.65
CA LEU A 105 6.51 1.51 3.18
C LEU A 105 5.52 2.50 2.54
N LEU A 106 4.35 2.70 3.17
CA LEU A 106 3.29 3.53 2.61
C LEU A 106 3.34 4.98 3.07
N CYS A 107 3.97 5.27 4.21
CA CYS A 107 3.95 6.61 4.83
C CYS A 107 5.31 7.32 4.81
N SER A 108 6.43 6.58 4.80
CA SER A 108 7.77 7.20 4.81
C SER A 108 8.11 7.87 3.48
N GLY A 109 8.72 9.06 3.55
CA GLY A 109 9.22 9.78 2.38
C GLY A 109 10.25 8.99 1.57
N SER A 110 11.11 8.22 2.25
CA SER A 110 12.15 7.36 1.63
C SER A 110 11.58 6.23 0.76
N TYR A 111 10.31 5.86 1.00
CA TYR A 111 9.61 4.82 0.25
C TYR A 111 8.48 5.39 -0.61
N ARG A 112 8.49 6.70 -0.93
CA ARG A 112 7.44 7.36 -1.71
C ARG A 112 7.15 6.65 -3.03
N PHE A 113 8.18 6.22 -3.75
CA PHE A 113 8.06 5.49 -5.00
C PHE A 113 7.36 4.12 -4.84
N PHE A 114 7.48 3.50 -3.67
CA PHE A 114 6.77 2.27 -3.34
C PHE A 114 5.26 2.54 -3.26
N TYR A 115 4.88 3.55 -2.47
CA TYR A 115 3.49 3.97 -2.36
C TYR A 115 2.88 4.35 -3.70
N ASP A 116 3.59 5.16 -4.51
CA ASP A 116 3.08 5.64 -5.80
C ASP A 116 2.75 4.46 -6.74
N ARG A 117 3.56 3.40 -6.74
CA ARG A 117 3.30 2.19 -7.53
C ARG A 117 2.12 1.37 -7.00
N VAL A 118 2.03 1.15 -5.70
CA VAL A 118 0.87 0.49 -5.08
C VAL A 118 -0.41 1.26 -5.40
N ASN A 119 -0.39 2.58 -5.21
CA ASN A 119 -1.52 3.45 -5.49
C ASN A 119 -1.94 3.40 -6.97
N GLN A 120 -0.98 3.38 -7.90
CA GLN A 120 -1.26 3.26 -9.34
C GLN A 120 -2.00 1.96 -9.67
N GLN A 121 -1.59 0.83 -9.09
CA GLN A 121 -2.25 -0.47 -9.29
C GLN A 121 -3.68 -0.45 -8.73
N VAL A 122 -3.84 0.04 -7.51
CA VAL A 122 -5.15 0.14 -6.84
C VAL A 122 -6.10 1.06 -7.60
N MET A 123 -5.61 2.24 -8.01
CA MET A 123 -6.44 3.21 -8.77
C MET A 123 -6.77 2.69 -10.17
N GLY A 124 -5.84 2.00 -10.83
CA GLY A 124 -6.09 1.35 -12.11
C GLY A 124 -7.19 0.30 -12.00
N HIS A 125 -7.16 -0.56 -10.98
CA HIS A 125 -8.21 -1.54 -10.72
C HIS A 125 -9.57 -0.86 -10.44
N ARG A 126 -9.59 0.15 -9.56
CA ARG A 126 -10.81 0.92 -9.25
C ARG A 126 -11.45 1.55 -10.47
N LYS A 127 -10.64 2.17 -11.32
CA LYS A 127 -11.11 2.79 -12.57
C LYS A 127 -11.80 1.77 -13.49
N LEU A 128 -11.23 0.56 -13.60
CA LEU A 128 -11.82 -0.51 -14.40
C LEU A 128 -13.16 -1.01 -13.81
N MET A 129 -13.21 -1.20 -12.49
CA MET A 129 -14.40 -1.77 -11.82
C MET A 129 -15.54 -0.79 -11.63
N ASN A 130 -15.28 0.54 -11.67
CA ASN A 130 -16.28 1.58 -11.38
C ASN A 130 -16.49 2.55 -12.55
N ARG A 131 -16.16 2.13 -13.76
CA ARG A 131 -16.37 2.96 -14.96
C ARG A 131 -17.86 3.31 -15.13
N GLY A 132 -18.16 4.61 -15.25
CA GLY A 132 -19.54 5.11 -15.35
C GLY A 132 -20.31 5.18 -14.03
N ALA A 133 -19.65 4.92 -12.88
CA ALA A 133 -20.32 4.88 -11.56
C ALA A 133 -20.91 6.24 -11.15
N PHE A 134 -20.33 7.35 -11.61
CA PHE A 134 -20.80 8.70 -11.30
C PHE A 134 -21.73 9.29 -12.37
N GLY A 135 -21.94 8.60 -13.48
CA GLY A 135 -22.73 9.10 -14.60
C GLY A 135 -22.11 10.34 -15.29
N LEU A 136 -20.79 10.50 -15.16
CA LEU A 136 -20.01 11.58 -15.74
C LEU A 136 -19.19 11.06 -16.93
N ASP A 137 -18.61 12.00 -17.69
CA ASP A 137 -17.65 11.65 -18.72
C ASP A 137 -16.35 11.08 -18.12
N GLU A 138 -15.61 10.31 -18.93
CA GLU A 138 -14.41 9.60 -18.48
C GLU A 138 -13.32 10.54 -17.91
N ALA A 139 -13.18 11.76 -18.45
CA ALA A 139 -12.17 12.71 -17.97
C ALA A 139 -12.53 13.22 -16.57
N SER A 140 -13.80 13.54 -16.35
CA SER A 140 -14.33 13.95 -15.04
C SER A 140 -14.20 12.84 -13.99
N GLU A 141 -14.55 11.60 -14.35
CA GLU A 141 -14.35 10.44 -13.45
C GLU A 141 -12.88 10.24 -13.11
N ASN A 142 -11.96 10.39 -14.06
CA ASN A 142 -10.52 10.30 -13.82
C ASN A 142 -10.03 11.33 -12.79
N ILE A 143 -10.51 12.56 -12.85
CA ILE A 143 -10.18 13.62 -11.88
C ILE A 143 -10.70 13.25 -10.49
N ILE A 144 -11.94 12.76 -10.38
CA ILE A 144 -12.53 12.33 -9.10
C ILE A 144 -11.73 11.19 -8.48
N PHE A 145 -11.36 10.16 -9.25
CA PHE A 145 -10.54 9.06 -8.75
C PHE A 145 -9.15 9.52 -8.31
N ALA A 146 -8.51 10.39 -9.06
CA ALA A 146 -7.21 10.97 -8.72
C ALA A 146 -7.29 11.80 -7.42
N TYR A 147 -8.29 12.67 -7.31
CA TYR A 147 -8.55 13.47 -6.11
C TYR A 147 -8.78 12.58 -4.89
N TYR A 148 -9.72 11.64 -4.97
CA TYR A 148 -10.05 10.74 -3.87
C TYR A 148 -8.84 9.90 -3.43
N GLY A 149 -8.12 9.29 -4.37
CA GLY A 149 -6.96 8.46 -4.06
C GLY A 149 -5.82 9.25 -3.40
N SER A 150 -5.59 10.47 -3.87
CA SER A 150 -4.54 11.33 -3.33
C SER A 150 -4.88 11.85 -1.94
N ILE A 151 -6.10 12.35 -1.73
CA ILE A 151 -6.48 12.99 -0.48
C ILE A 151 -6.59 11.99 0.67
N THR A 152 -7.17 10.80 0.45
CA THR A 152 -7.26 9.76 1.49
C THR A 152 -5.87 9.33 1.97
N ALA A 153 -4.93 9.18 1.06
CA ALA A 153 -3.56 8.81 1.39
C ALA A 153 -2.81 9.93 2.14
N VAL A 154 -3.02 11.19 1.74
CA VAL A 154 -2.42 12.34 2.44
C VAL A 154 -2.94 12.42 3.88
N LEU A 155 -4.26 12.29 4.07
CA LEU A 155 -4.87 12.33 5.40
C LEU A 155 -4.38 11.17 6.28
N TYR A 156 -4.27 9.97 5.72
CA TYR A 156 -3.74 8.82 6.46
C TYR A 156 -2.29 9.03 6.88
N ARG A 157 -1.42 9.47 5.97
CA ARG A 157 -0.01 9.73 6.27
C ARG A 157 0.15 10.79 7.37
N GLN A 158 -0.67 11.86 7.32
CA GLN A 158 -0.64 12.88 8.36
C GLN A 158 -1.10 12.32 9.71
N TRP A 159 -2.16 11.52 9.73
CA TRP A 159 -2.63 10.87 10.96
C TRP A 159 -1.57 9.94 11.58
N VAL A 160 -0.85 9.18 10.75
CA VAL A 160 0.29 8.34 11.20
C VAL A 160 1.43 9.23 11.72
N ALA A 161 1.81 10.29 10.99
CA ALA A 161 2.87 11.21 11.37
C ALA A 161 2.59 11.91 12.71
N ASP A 162 1.32 12.22 12.99
CA ASP A 162 0.88 12.80 14.27
C ASP A 162 0.77 11.76 15.41
N GLY A 163 1.18 10.51 15.16
CA GLY A 163 1.14 9.42 16.14
C GLY A 163 -0.26 8.90 16.41
N LYS A 164 -1.16 8.99 15.40
CA LYS A 164 -2.56 8.51 15.50
C LYS A 164 -3.31 9.12 16.71
N LYS A 165 -3.09 10.43 16.98
CA LYS A 165 -3.70 11.13 18.13
C LYS A 165 -5.22 11.19 18.10
N LEU A 166 -5.81 11.34 16.90
CA LEU A 166 -7.24 11.19 16.72
C LEU A 166 -7.61 9.70 16.76
N SER A 167 -8.74 9.36 17.31
CA SER A 167 -9.29 8.00 17.18
C SER A 167 -9.58 7.68 15.70
N LEU A 168 -9.69 6.41 15.39
CA LEU A 168 -10.02 5.96 14.03
C LEU A 168 -11.35 6.56 13.54
N GLU A 169 -12.35 6.63 14.41
CA GLU A 169 -13.66 7.19 14.06
C GLU A 169 -13.58 8.71 13.80
N GLU A 170 -12.82 9.46 14.61
CA GLU A 170 -12.63 10.90 14.42
C GLU A 170 -11.94 11.21 13.09
N VAL A 171 -10.90 10.47 12.74
CA VAL A 171 -10.21 10.70 11.45
C VAL A 171 -11.08 10.32 10.26
N ILE A 172 -11.91 9.26 10.36
CA ILE A 172 -12.87 8.87 9.33
C ILE A 172 -13.93 9.96 9.14
N GLN A 173 -14.47 10.51 10.22
CA GLN A 173 -15.47 11.59 10.17
C GLN A 173 -14.86 12.85 9.55
N LEU A 174 -13.66 13.25 9.95
CA LEU A 174 -12.97 14.41 9.41
C LEU A 174 -12.67 14.24 7.92
N ALA A 175 -12.11 13.09 7.54
CA ALA A 175 -11.83 12.75 6.14
C ALA A 175 -13.12 12.77 5.29
N THR A 176 -14.22 12.21 5.82
CA THR A 176 -15.52 12.21 5.15
C THR A 176 -16.04 13.62 4.90
N LYS A 177 -15.98 14.51 5.90
CA LYS A 177 -16.38 15.91 5.75
C LYS A 177 -15.53 16.63 4.70
N LEU A 178 -14.20 16.51 4.82
CA LEU A 178 -13.26 17.17 3.89
C LEU A 178 -13.45 16.70 2.43
N ILE A 179 -13.66 15.41 2.23
CA ILE A 179 -13.77 14.82 0.89
C ILE A 179 -15.16 15.04 0.28
N CYS A 180 -16.23 14.84 1.08
CA CYS A 180 -17.60 14.89 0.56
C CYS A 180 -18.24 16.27 0.61
N GLU A 181 -17.83 17.13 1.56
CA GLU A 181 -18.46 18.43 1.80
C GLU A 181 -17.48 19.59 1.61
N GLY A 182 -16.17 19.29 1.55
CA GLY A 182 -15.11 20.28 1.40
C GLY A 182 -14.80 21.06 2.67
N MET A 183 -13.94 22.09 2.54
CA MET A 183 -13.43 22.88 3.66
C MET A 183 -14.52 23.65 4.41
N SER A 184 -15.58 24.08 3.72
CA SER A 184 -16.71 24.82 4.32
C SER A 184 -17.47 24.02 5.40
N SER A 185 -17.32 22.69 5.40
CA SER A 185 -17.95 21.82 6.42
C SER A 185 -17.19 21.79 7.74
N VAL A 186 -15.93 22.30 7.76
CA VAL A 186 -15.02 22.19 8.91
C VAL A 186 -14.66 23.56 9.48
N VAL A 187 -14.51 24.56 8.60
CA VAL A 187 -14.16 25.94 8.97
C VAL A 187 -15.39 26.83 8.88
N LYS A 188 -15.74 27.48 9.97
CA LYS A 188 -16.77 28.54 9.96
C LYS A 188 -16.08 29.84 9.58
N TYR A 189 -16.52 30.48 8.49
CA TYR A 189 -16.11 31.83 8.09
C TYR A 189 -16.79 32.86 8.98
#